data_71956a21270698bf09a4dd7d46629d72
#
_entry.id   71956a21270698bf09a4dd7d46629d72
#
_cell.length_a   1.000
_cell.length_b   1.000
_cell.length_c   1.000
_cell.angle_alpha   90.00
_cell.angle_beta   90.00
_cell.angle_gamma   90.00
#
_symmetry.space_group_name_H-M   'P 1'
#
loop_
_entity.id
_entity.type
_entity.pdbx_description
1 polymer ?
#
loop_
_entity_poly.entity_id
_entity_poly.type
_entity_poly.pdbx_seq_one_letter_code
_entity_poly.pdbx_strand_id
1 'polypeptide(L)'
;MKQNFTVRHGALDGVEAFLRVAEYRSFRRAAAELGVTPSAISQAVRTLEARVGAPLFIRTTRSVGLTEAGERFLSRAKPAFEELVAAGAVAHDLAQRPSGRLRLSVPRGVLPILLEPVLASFAAAYPEIELEIAASEVLVDLAAEGFDAGIRLGQYIAADMVAVRLTPPFRMIVVGSPAYLADRQPPKSPAGLREHACLRWRRSNGTVAAWSFVDGNQELEIAVSGRLIANDFPTMLGGAIEGMGLAQLPQPMAAPALRDGRLQEVLDRFAPTAPGVFLYYPDRRQMLPKLRAFVDHMKNRQASNPLASMPPPVE
;
A
#
# COMPACT_ATOMS: atom_id res chain seq x y z
N MET A 1 28.35 -17.96 5.15
CA MET A 1 27.99 -19.40 5.09
C MET A 1 26.48 -19.52 5.21
N LYS A 2 25.76 -19.77 4.11
CA LYS A 2 24.29 -19.98 4.16
C LYS A 2 24.05 -21.37 4.75
N GLN A 3 23.56 -21.45 5.97
CA GLN A 3 23.06 -22.71 6.51
C GLN A 3 21.79 -23.09 5.76
N ASN A 4 21.85 -24.17 4.98
CA ASN A 4 20.67 -24.78 4.39
C ASN A 4 19.86 -25.42 5.53
N PHE A 5 18.83 -24.71 6.00
CA PHE A 5 17.83 -25.28 6.89
C PHE A 5 16.94 -26.25 6.08
N THR A 6 17.32 -27.50 6.01
CA THR A 6 16.41 -28.56 5.57
C THR A 6 15.59 -28.98 6.80
N VAL A 7 14.46 -28.29 7.03
CA VAL A 7 13.49 -28.70 8.05
C VAL A 7 12.84 -30.00 7.56
N ARG A 8 13.20 -31.13 8.17
CA ARG A 8 12.52 -32.41 7.92
C ARG A 8 11.05 -32.27 8.33
N HIS A 9 10.15 -32.74 7.47
CA HIS A 9 8.71 -32.69 7.75
C HIS A 9 8.43 -33.25 9.16
N GLY A 10 7.69 -32.51 9.98
CA GLY A 10 7.38 -32.89 11.37
C GLY A 10 8.49 -32.67 12.40
N ALA A 11 9.55 -31.90 12.10
CA ALA A 11 10.68 -31.71 13.03
C ALA A 11 10.29 -31.24 14.44
N LEU A 12 9.18 -30.51 14.57
CA LEU A 12 8.67 -29.98 15.84
C LEU A 12 7.55 -30.84 16.44
N ASP A 13 7.10 -31.93 15.76
CA ASP A 13 6.03 -32.76 16.27
C ASP A 13 6.44 -33.43 17.59
N GLY A 14 5.59 -33.30 18.61
CA GLY A 14 5.81 -33.86 19.93
C GLY A 14 6.68 -33.02 20.87
N VAL A 15 7.30 -31.92 20.41
CA VAL A 15 8.11 -31.04 21.29
C VAL A 15 7.24 -30.40 22.38
N GLU A 16 6.07 -29.86 22.05
CA GLU A 16 5.15 -29.29 23.03
C GLU A 16 4.69 -30.34 24.06
N ALA A 17 4.31 -31.52 23.57
CA ALA A 17 3.93 -32.65 24.46
C ALA A 17 5.08 -33.03 25.39
N PHE A 18 6.30 -33.08 24.91
CA PHE A 18 7.49 -33.33 25.71
C PHE A 18 7.67 -32.26 26.80
N LEU A 19 7.61 -30.97 26.43
CA LEU A 19 7.77 -29.83 27.34
C LEU A 19 6.74 -29.87 28.47
N ARG A 20 5.47 -30.11 28.15
CA ARG A 20 4.38 -30.21 29.14
C ARG A 20 4.53 -31.43 30.06
N VAL A 21 4.94 -32.59 29.51
CA VAL A 21 5.22 -33.76 30.35
C VAL A 21 6.43 -33.54 31.27
N ALA A 22 7.46 -32.86 30.78
CA ALA A 22 8.64 -32.53 31.61
C ALA A 22 8.27 -31.56 32.76
N GLU A 23 7.45 -30.56 32.47
CA GLU A 23 6.95 -29.58 33.45
C GLU A 23 6.08 -30.22 34.53
N TYR A 24 5.06 -30.98 34.14
CA TYR A 24 4.10 -31.59 35.09
C TYR A 24 4.58 -32.91 35.68
N ARG A 25 5.65 -33.51 35.16
CA ARG A 25 6.10 -34.87 35.48
C ARG A 25 4.97 -35.90 35.43
N SER A 26 4.01 -35.69 34.52
CA SER A 26 2.78 -36.48 34.42
C SER A 26 2.20 -36.39 33.00
N PHE A 27 2.09 -37.51 32.31
CA PHE A 27 1.42 -37.63 31.02
C PHE A 27 -0.07 -37.28 31.10
N ARG A 28 -0.72 -37.62 32.20
CA ARG A 28 -2.15 -37.35 32.39
C ARG A 28 -2.43 -35.87 32.60
N ARG A 29 -1.59 -35.15 33.39
CA ARG A 29 -1.73 -33.72 33.59
C ARG A 29 -1.40 -32.95 32.34
N ALA A 30 -0.33 -33.32 31.61
CA ALA A 30 0.01 -32.71 30.33
C ALA A 30 -1.09 -32.87 29.28
N ALA A 31 -1.73 -34.04 29.25
CA ALA A 31 -2.88 -34.32 28.37
C ALA A 31 -4.10 -33.44 28.70
N ALA A 32 -4.42 -33.28 29.99
CA ALA A 32 -5.50 -32.39 30.42
C ALA A 32 -5.25 -30.92 30.04
N GLU A 33 -4.01 -30.43 30.21
CA GLU A 33 -3.62 -29.07 29.86
C GLU A 33 -3.74 -28.81 28.36
N LEU A 34 -3.30 -29.76 27.53
CA LEU A 34 -3.34 -29.64 26.08
C LEU A 34 -4.70 -30.01 25.44
N GLY A 35 -5.71 -30.39 26.27
CA GLY A 35 -7.03 -30.75 25.79
C GLY A 35 -7.06 -32.01 24.92
N VAL A 36 -6.10 -32.95 25.13
CA VAL A 36 -5.98 -34.19 24.37
C VAL A 36 -6.00 -35.42 25.27
N THR A 37 -6.01 -36.63 24.67
CA THR A 37 -5.99 -37.87 25.47
C THR A 37 -4.56 -38.21 25.96
N PRO A 38 -4.40 -38.90 27.10
CA PRO A 38 -3.10 -39.37 27.57
C PRO A 38 -2.38 -40.29 26.57
N SER A 39 -3.14 -41.05 25.78
CA SER A 39 -2.60 -41.90 24.71
C SER A 39 -2.00 -41.05 23.56
N ALA A 40 -2.63 -39.94 23.20
CA ALA A 40 -2.12 -39.01 22.17
C ALA A 40 -0.79 -38.38 22.61
N ILE A 41 -0.68 -37.90 23.86
CA ILE A 41 0.58 -37.36 24.42
C ILE A 41 1.65 -38.45 24.45
N SER A 42 1.31 -39.69 24.90
CA SER A 42 2.27 -40.80 24.90
C SER A 42 2.78 -41.13 23.48
N GLN A 43 1.92 -41.05 22.48
CA GLN A 43 2.30 -41.29 21.11
C GLN A 43 3.17 -40.17 20.55
N ALA A 44 2.81 -38.89 20.80
CA ALA A 44 3.58 -37.74 20.39
C ALA A 44 5.00 -37.77 20.95
N VAL A 45 5.15 -38.08 22.26
CA VAL A 45 6.46 -38.22 22.90
C VAL A 45 7.25 -39.39 22.32
N ARG A 46 6.62 -40.56 22.10
CA ARG A 46 7.32 -41.71 21.46
C ARG A 46 7.82 -41.35 20.03
N THR A 47 7.01 -40.66 19.27
CA THR A 47 7.43 -40.21 17.94
C THR A 47 8.62 -39.26 18.00
N LEU A 48 8.66 -38.36 18.98
CA LEU A 48 9.80 -37.49 19.23
C LEU A 48 11.05 -38.29 19.65
N GLU A 49 10.91 -39.23 20.63
CA GLU A 49 12.01 -40.08 21.11
C GLU A 49 12.59 -40.93 19.97
N ALA A 50 11.75 -41.51 19.11
CA ALA A 50 12.19 -42.27 17.93
C ALA A 50 12.99 -41.38 16.95
N ARG A 51 12.59 -40.14 16.78
CA ARG A 51 13.27 -39.19 15.88
C ARG A 51 14.59 -38.67 16.45
N VAL A 52 14.64 -38.39 17.77
CA VAL A 52 15.85 -38.00 18.48
C VAL A 52 16.83 -39.18 18.57
N GLY A 53 16.31 -40.41 18.50
CA GLY A 53 17.11 -41.63 18.61
C GLY A 53 17.48 -41.99 20.04
N ALA A 54 16.82 -41.39 21.05
CA ALA A 54 17.07 -41.63 22.44
C ALA A 54 15.79 -41.51 23.27
N PRO A 55 15.60 -42.31 24.32
CA PRO A 55 14.53 -42.12 25.30
C PRO A 55 14.77 -40.80 26.05
N LEU A 56 13.75 -39.97 26.16
CA LEU A 56 13.80 -38.68 26.86
C LEU A 56 13.21 -38.77 28.27
N PHE A 57 12.36 -39.79 28.53
CA PHE A 57 11.75 -40.00 29.85
C PHE A 57 12.08 -41.38 30.44
N ILE A 58 12.31 -41.40 31.75
CA ILE A 58 12.27 -42.58 32.58
C ILE A 58 10.84 -42.71 33.09
N ARG A 59 10.18 -43.86 32.82
CA ARG A 59 8.80 -44.11 33.21
C ARG A 59 8.77 -45.28 34.22
N THR A 60 8.24 -45.04 35.37
CA THR A 60 7.89 -46.12 36.34
C THR A 60 6.40 -46.09 36.56
N THR A 61 5.88 -47.10 37.25
CA THR A 61 4.44 -47.14 37.65
C THR A 61 4.06 -46.02 38.61
N ARG A 62 5.04 -45.35 39.24
CA ARG A 62 4.83 -44.33 40.28
C ARG A 62 5.33 -42.92 39.89
N SER A 63 6.22 -42.80 38.90
CA SER A 63 6.83 -41.52 38.57
C SER A 63 7.28 -41.41 37.11
N VAL A 64 7.38 -40.18 36.66
CA VAL A 64 7.97 -39.78 35.35
C VAL A 64 9.12 -38.84 35.63
N GLY A 65 10.32 -39.18 35.17
CA GLY A 65 11.52 -38.36 35.23
C GLY A 65 12.16 -38.23 33.87
N LEU A 66 13.10 -37.27 33.73
CA LEU A 66 13.90 -37.10 32.53
C LEU A 66 15.09 -38.06 32.54
N THR A 67 15.53 -38.50 31.37
CA THR A 67 16.85 -39.09 31.16
C THR A 67 17.88 -37.96 31.02
N GLU A 68 19.16 -38.28 31.04
CA GLU A 68 20.21 -37.28 30.72
C GLU A 68 19.99 -36.66 29.31
N ALA A 69 19.59 -37.47 28.32
CA ALA A 69 19.23 -37.00 27.01
C ALA A 69 18.00 -36.06 27.06
N GLY A 70 17.02 -36.39 27.91
CA GLY A 70 15.82 -35.56 28.15
C GLY A 70 16.17 -34.23 28.79
N GLU A 71 17.08 -34.17 29.76
CA GLU A 71 17.52 -32.93 30.39
C GLU A 71 18.30 -32.03 29.39
N ARG A 72 19.20 -32.61 28.62
CA ARG A 72 19.92 -31.90 27.56
C ARG A 72 18.98 -31.40 26.46
N PHE A 73 17.99 -32.19 26.08
CA PHE A 73 16.98 -31.78 25.12
C PHE A 73 16.10 -30.66 25.68
N LEU A 74 15.65 -30.76 26.92
CA LEU A 74 14.82 -29.76 27.60
C LEU A 74 15.53 -28.38 27.65
N SER A 75 16.81 -28.37 28.03
CA SER A 75 17.61 -27.15 28.17
C SER A 75 17.74 -26.37 26.86
N ARG A 76 17.60 -27.03 25.71
CA ARG A 76 17.66 -26.40 24.38
C ARG A 76 16.28 -26.17 23.77
N ALA A 77 15.38 -27.15 23.91
CA ALA A 77 14.05 -27.09 23.31
C ALA A 77 13.14 -26.05 23.97
N LYS A 78 13.22 -25.92 25.31
CA LYS A 78 12.35 -24.98 26.04
C LYS A 78 12.54 -23.53 25.59
N PRO A 79 13.73 -22.91 25.64
CA PRO A 79 13.90 -21.52 25.22
C PRO A 79 13.58 -21.31 23.74
N ALA A 80 13.92 -22.26 22.85
CA ALA A 80 13.61 -22.16 21.44
C ALA A 80 12.08 -22.18 21.17
N PHE A 81 11.35 -23.01 21.93
CA PHE A 81 9.89 -23.08 21.83
C PHE A 81 9.22 -21.79 22.37
N GLU A 82 9.71 -21.27 23.50
CA GLU A 82 9.23 -20.01 24.08
C GLU A 82 9.45 -18.85 23.08
N GLU A 83 10.57 -18.82 22.37
CA GLU A 83 10.84 -17.81 21.35
C GLU A 83 9.91 -17.93 20.13
N LEU A 84 9.59 -19.17 19.69
CA LEU A 84 8.60 -19.40 18.64
C LEU A 84 7.20 -18.92 19.05
N VAL A 85 6.80 -19.17 20.29
CA VAL A 85 5.51 -18.70 20.83
C VAL A 85 5.50 -17.17 20.90
N ALA A 86 6.59 -16.54 21.36
CA ALA A 86 6.72 -15.10 21.42
C ALA A 86 6.66 -14.46 20.01
N ALA A 87 7.30 -15.09 19.02
CA ALA A 87 7.22 -14.62 17.62
C ALA A 87 5.78 -14.66 17.07
N GLY A 88 5.02 -15.71 17.44
CA GLY A 88 3.58 -15.80 17.11
C GLY A 88 2.76 -14.69 17.76
N ALA A 89 3.04 -14.37 19.03
CA ALA A 89 2.37 -13.28 19.74
C ALA A 89 2.64 -11.90 19.12
N VAL A 90 3.89 -11.63 18.72
CA VAL A 90 4.25 -10.39 17.99
C VAL A 90 3.49 -10.27 16.67
N ALA A 91 3.42 -11.34 15.89
CA ALA A 91 2.67 -11.36 14.64
C ALA A 91 1.16 -11.14 14.88
N HIS A 92 0.61 -11.73 15.94
CA HIS A 92 -0.79 -11.53 16.33
C HIS A 92 -1.08 -10.08 16.75
N ASP A 93 -0.20 -9.46 17.51
CA ASP A 93 -0.35 -8.07 17.97
C ASP A 93 -0.33 -7.08 16.78
N LEU A 94 0.57 -7.29 15.83
CA LEU A 94 0.61 -6.54 14.55
C LEU A 94 -0.68 -6.74 13.72
N ALA A 95 -1.35 -7.89 13.83
CA ALA A 95 -2.61 -8.15 13.16
C ALA A 95 -3.82 -7.52 13.87
N GLN A 96 -3.70 -7.09 15.13
CA GLN A 96 -4.79 -6.52 15.93
C GLN A 96 -4.69 -4.99 16.10
N ARG A 97 -3.49 -4.43 16.05
CA ARG A 97 -3.24 -3.00 16.28
C ARG A 97 -2.68 -2.30 15.05
N PRO A 98 -3.06 -1.03 14.81
CA PRO A 98 -2.50 -0.22 13.73
C PRO A 98 -1.07 0.22 14.07
N SER A 99 -0.08 -0.64 13.79
CA SER A 99 1.33 -0.41 14.11
C SER A 99 2.26 -0.94 13.02
N GLY A 100 3.56 -0.59 13.10
CA GLY A 100 4.59 -1.02 12.18
C GLY A 100 4.69 -0.14 10.93
N ARG A 101 5.50 -0.55 9.95
CA ARG A 101 5.77 0.23 8.73
C ARG A 101 4.62 0.09 7.73
N LEU A 102 4.07 1.24 7.29
CA LEU A 102 3.11 1.36 6.19
C LEU A 102 3.80 1.96 4.97
N ARG A 103 3.98 1.15 3.90
CA ARG A 103 4.69 1.54 2.68
C ARG A 103 3.71 1.83 1.55
N LEU A 104 3.75 3.05 1.03
CA LEU A 104 2.86 3.52 -0.04
C LEU A 104 3.64 3.93 -1.28
N SER A 105 3.20 3.48 -2.48
CA SER A 105 3.67 3.97 -3.78
C SER A 105 2.71 5.06 -4.28
N VAL A 106 3.21 6.30 -4.48
CA VAL A 106 2.37 7.48 -4.73
C VAL A 106 2.93 8.32 -5.87
N PRO A 107 2.11 8.83 -6.83
CA PRO A 107 2.56 9.81 -7.82
C PRO A 107 2.94 11.13 -7.14
N ARG A 108 4.01 11.79 -7.63
CA ARG A 108 4.48 13.08 -7.08
C ARG A 108 3.38 14.13 -7.04
N GLY A 109 2.55 14.18 -8.08
CA GLY A 109 1.46 15.15 -8.17
C GLY A 109 0.34 14.96 -7.16
N VAL A 110 0.23 13.79 -6.54
CA VAL A 110 -0.78 13.48 -5.52
C VAL A 110 -0.34 13.96 -4.13
N LEU A 111 0.97 14.04 -3.88
CA LEU A 111 1.53 14.37 -2.57
C LEU A 111 0.99 15.71 -2.03
N PRO A 112 1.18 16.87 -2.70
CA PRO A 112 0.78 18.16 -2.15
C PRO A 112 -0.74 18.31 -2.02
N ILE A 113 -1.51 17.60 -2.83
CA ILE A 113 -2.97 17.76 -2.88
C ILE A 113 -3.65 16.87 -1.82
N LEU A 114 -3.16 15.65 -1.63
CA LEU A 114 -3.87 14.61 -0.90
C LEU A 114 -3.15 14.18 0.38
N LEU A 115 -1.84 14.02 0.35
CA LEU A 115 -1.09 13.42 1.46
C LEU A 115 -0.51 14.46 2.41
N GLU A 116 0.21 15.45 1.91
CA GLU A 116 0.85 16.47 2.76
C GLU A 116 -0.11 17.11 3.76
N PRO A 117 -1.37 17.44 3.39
CA PRO A 117 -2.31 18.04 4.34
C PRO A 117 -2.72 17.13 5.50
N VAL A 118 -2.49 15.82 5.40
CA VAL A 118 -2.92 14.84 6.40
C VAL A 118 -1.76 14.19 7.18
N LEU A 119 -0.50 14.33 6.70
CA LEU A 119 0.66 13.64 7.29
C LEU A 119 0.81 13.91 8.79
N ALA A 120 0.79 15.18 9.20
CA ALA A 120 0.99 15.56 10.61
C ALA A 120 -0.13 15.01 11.49
N SER A 121 -1.39 15.10 11.05
CA SER A 121 -2.53 14.61 11.81
C SER A 121 -2.59 13.09 11.86
N PHE A 122 -2.16 12.41 10.80
CA PHE A 122 -2.04 10.95 10.77
C PHE A 122 -0.95 10.47 11.75
N ALA A 123 0.24 11.07 11.70
CA ALA A 123 1.33 10.73 12.60
C ALA A 123 0.96 10.95 14.09
N ALA A 124 0.23 12.02 14.39
CA ALA A 124 -0.26 12.29 15.74
C ALA A 124 -1.33 11.28 16.20
N ALA A 125 -2.22 10.85 15.30
CA ALA A 125 -3.29 9.88 15.62
C ALA A 125 -2.77 8.44 15.75
N TYR A 126 -1.69 8.10 15.03
CA TYR A 126 -1.15 6.74 14.97
C TYR A 126 0.39 6.73 15.16
N PRO A 127 0.88 7.02 16.37
CA PRO A 127 2.31 7.18 16.66
C PRO A 127 3.11 5.87 16.49
N GLU A 128 2.44 4.71 16.48
CA GLU A 128 3.08 3.41 16.28
C GLU A 128 3.20 3.02 14.80
N ILE A 129 2.69 3.86 13.87
CA ILE A 129 2.83 3.62 12.42
C ILE A 129 4.00 4.45 11.88
N GLU A 130 5.02 3.78 11.32
CA GLU A 130 6.05 4.39 10.50
C GLU A 130 5.54 4.48 9.05
N LEU A 131 5.23 5.69 8.56
CA LEU A 131 4.75 5.90 7.21
C LEU A 131 5.91 6.11 6.24
N GLU A 132 6.09 5.19 5.27
CA GLU A 132 7.06 5.28 4.19
C GLU A 132 6.35 5.58 2.87
N ILE A 133 6.71 6.68 2.22
CA ILE A 133 6.13 7.12 0.94
C ILE A 133 7.20 7.06 -0.13
N ALA A 134 7.02 6.20 -1.13
CA ALA A 134 7.81 6.17 -2.34
C ALA A 134 7.12 7.00 -3.43
N ALA A 135 7.66 8.18 -3.71
CA ALA A 135 7.14 9.09 -4.72
C ALA A 135 7.61 8.67 -6.13
N SER A 136 6.73 8.03 -6.90
CA SER A 136 7.06 7.52 -8.24
C SER A 136 5.86 7.47 -9.15
N GLU A 137 6.08 7.83 -10.44
CA GLU A 137 5.07 7.69 -11.50
C GLU A 137 5.02 6.26 -12.07
N VAL A 138 6.00 5.42 -11.74
CA VAL A 138 6.06 4.05 -12.24
C VAL A 138 5.00 3.19 -11.57
N LEU A 139 4.27 2.41 -12.36
CA LEU A 139 3.41 1.36 -11.84
C LEU A 139 4.28 0.21 -11.38
N VAL A 140 4.19 -0.10 -10.10
CA VAL A 140 4.99 -1.14 -9.45
C VAL A 140 4.13 -2.37 -9.11
N ASP A 141 4.75 -3.54 -9.09
CA ASP A 141 4.15 -4.70 -8.44
C ASP A 141 4.27 -4.52 -6.93
N LEU A 142 3.13 -4.17 -6.29
CA LEU A 142 3.08 -3.88 -4.86
C LEU A 142 3.62 -5.05 -4.02
N ALA A 143 3.29 -6.28 -4.40
CA ALA A 143 3.67 -7.46 -3.63
C ALA A 143 5.17 -7.78 -3.78
N ALA A 144 5.69 -7.70 -5.00
CA ALA A 144 7.10 -7.97 -5.29
C ALA A 144 8.04 -6.93 -4.65
N GLU A 145 7.60 -5.66 -4.61
CA GLU A 145 8.39 -4.55 -4.05
C GLU A 145 8.08 -4.27 -2.58
N GLY A 146 7.15 -5.03 -1.98
CA GLY A 146 6.82 -4.95 -0.56
C GLY A 146 6.04 -3.70 -0.15
N PHE A 147 5.28 -3.09 -1.06
CA PHE A 147 4.34 -2.02 -0.72
C PHE A 147 3.04 -2.59 -0.16
N ASP A 148 2.48 -1.90 0.85
CA ASP A 148 1.18 -2.25 1.41
C ASP A 148 0.02 -1.79 0.52
N ALA A 149 0.17 -0.62 -0.13
CA ALA A 149 -0.80 -0.07 -1.08
C ALA A 149 -0.14 0.89 -2.07
N GLY A 150 -0.85 1.17 -3.17
CA GLY A 150 -0.52 2.23 -4.11
C GLY A 150 -1.63 3.27 -4.18
N ILE A 151 -1.30 4.48 -4.63
CA ILE A 151 -2.26 5.53 -4.94
C ILE A 151 -2.11 5.89 -6.42
N ARG A 152 -3.22 5.87 -7.18
CA ARG A 152 -3.22 6.19 -8.62
C ARG A 152 -4.56 6.76 -9.07
N LEU A 153 -4.60 7.35 -10.27
CA LEU A 153 -5.85 7.61 -10.98
C LEU A 153 -6.55 6.29 -11.28
N GLY A 154 -7.87 6.24 -11.12
CA GLY A 154 -8.65 4.99 -11.19
C GLY A 154 -8.47 4.20 -12.49
N GLN A 155 -8.24 4.87 -13.60
CA GLN A 155 -8.02 4.25 -14.91
C GLN A 155 -6.71 3.43 -15.04
N TYR A 156 -5.79 3.54 -14.06
CA TYR A 156 -4.51 2.81 -14.06
C TYR A 156 -4.48 1.66 -13.06
N ILE A 157 -5.61 1.34 -12.44
CA ILE A 157 -5.71 0.26 -11.45
C ILE A 157 -6.14 -1.02 -12.15
N ALA A 158 -5.40 -2.10 -11.94
CA ALA A 158 -5.72 -3.40 -12.49
C ALA A 158 -7.03 -3.96 -11.87
N ALA A 159 -7.76 -4.76 -12.67
CA ALA A 159 -9.10 -5.23 -12.27
C ALA A 159 -9.10 -6.24 -11.11
N ASP A 160 -7.96 -6.83 -10.79
CA ASP A 160 -7.75 -7.79 -9.71
C ASP A 160 -7.36 -7.12 -8.37
N MET A 161 -7.35 -5.79 -8.33
CA MET A 161 -7.02 -5.01 -7.14
C MET A 161 -8.28 -4.48 -6.44
N VAL A 162 -8.23 -4.40 -5.13
CA VAL A 162 -9.23 -3.63 -4.35
C VAL A 162 -8.90 -2.16 -4.47
N ALA A 163 -9.88 -1.36 -4.88
CA ALA A 163 -9.72 0.08 -5.05
C ALA A 163 -10.64 0.86 -4.09
N VAL A 164 -10.06 1.75 -3.31
CA VAL A 164 -10.77 2.66 -2.39
C VAL A 164 -10.66 4.07 -2.93
N ARG A 165 -11.79 4.69 -3.26
CA ARG A 165 -11.82 6.06 -3.77
C ARG A 165 -11.34 7.05 -2.70
N LEU A 166 -10.37 7.90 -3.08
CA LEU A 166 -9.84 8.97 -2.23
C LEU A 166 -10.30 10.36 -2.64
N THR A 167 -10.71 10.58 -3.90
CA THR A 167 -11.25 11.87 -4.34
C THR A 167 -12.50 11.67 -5.19
N PRO A 168 -13.39 12.67 -5.26
CA PRO A 168 -14.41 12.69 -6.32
C PRO A 168 -13.76 12.74 -7.71
N PRO A 169 -14.51 12.48 -8.78
CA PRO A 169 -14.10 12.77 -10.14
C PRO A 169 -13.70 14.25 -10.28
N PHE A 170 -12.76 14.55 -11.18
CA PHE A 170 -12.32 15.92 -11.47
C PHE A 170 -11.99 16.08 -12.95
N ARG A 171 -11.99 17.34 -13.41
CA ARG A 171 -11.71 17.68 -14.82
C ARG A 171 -10.20 17.64 -15.09
N MET A 172 -9.83 17.18 -16.29
CA MET A 172 -8.48 17.37 -16.85
C MET A 172 -8.52 18.61 -17.73
N ILE A 173 -8.04 19.72 -17.19
CA ILE A 173 -8.13 21.05 -17.82
C ILE A 173 -6.87 21.42 -18.58
N VAL A 174 -7.03 22.28 -19.60
CA VAL A 174 -5.89 22.89 -20.31
C VAL A 174 -5.66 24.29 -19.76
N VAL A 175 -4.42 24.55 -19.35
CA VAL A 175 -4.03 25.83 -18.75
C VAL A 175 -2.78 26.40 -19.40
N GLY A 176 -2.67 27.73 -19.38
CA GLY A 176 -1.45 28.47 -19.76
C GLY A 176 -1.31 29.72 -18.92
N SER A 177 -0.10 30.27 -18.81
CA SER A 177 0.08 31.55 -18.13
C SER A 177 -0.48 32.72 -18.94
N PRO A 178 -0.95 33.81 -18.26
CA PRO A 178 -1.36 35.04 -18.95
C PRO A 178 -0.28 35.56 -19.88
N ALA A 179 1.00 35.50 -19.49
CA ALA A 179 2.11 35.94 -20.29
C ALA A 179 2.26 35.13 -21.60
N TYR A 180 2.06 33.83 -21.55
CA TYR A 180 2.07 32.97 -22.75
C TYR A 180 0.92 33.29 -23.70
N LEU A 181 -0.27 33.58 -23.14
CA LEU A 181 -1.49 33.84 -23.89
C LEU A 181 -1.62 35.27 -24.40
N ALA A 182 -0.84 36.24 -23.85
CA ALA A 182 -0.94 37.65 -24.22
C ALA A 182 -0.63 37.90 -25.71
N ASP A 183 0.36 37.20 -26.24
CA ASP A 183 0.83 37.33 -27.62
C ASP A 183 0.22 36.30 -28.59
N ARG A 184 -0.73 35.48 -28.10
CA ARG A 184 -1.31 34.36 -28.84
C ARG A 184 -2.80 34.29 -28.61
N GLN A 185 -3.57 34.10 -29.69
CA GLN A 185 -5.01 33.89 -29.53
C GLN A 185 -5.25 32.53 -28.82
N PRO A 186 -6.01 32.49 -27.70
CA PRO A 186 -6.36 31.22 -27.05
C PRO A 186 -7.00 30.26 -28.06
N PRO A 187 -6.70 28.95 -27.98
CA PRO A 187 -7.27 27.95 -28.86
C PRO A 187 -8.79 27.86 -28.63
N LYS A 188 -9.56 27.93 -29.72
CA LYS A 188 -11.04 27.83 -29.67
C LYS A 188 -11.57 26.40 -29.76
N SER A 189 -10.72 25.48 -30.18
CA SER A 189 -11.01 24.03 -30.27
C SER A 189 -9.75 23.22 -30.02
N PRO A 190 -9.85 21.92 -29.71
CA PRO A 190 -8.69 21.03 -29.55
C PRO A 190 -7.77 21.03 -30.79
N ALA A 191 -8.29 21.18 -32.00
CA ALA A 191 -7.50 21.24 -33.21
C ALA A 191 -6.57 22.47 -33.25
N GLY A 192 -6.96 23.58 -32.60
CA GLY A 192 -6.14 24.82 -32.51
C GLY A 192 -4.84 24.65 -31.71
N LEU A 193 -4.72 23.57 -30.91
CA LEU A 193 -3.49 23.26 -30.16
C LEU A 193 -2.26 23.06 -31.07
N ARG A 194 -2.44 22.83 -32.37
CA ARG A 194 -1.34 22.72 -33.34
C ARG A 194 -0.54 24.01 -33.49
N GLU A 195 -1.14 25.15 -33.15
CA GLU A 195 -0.52 26.48 -33.21
C GLU A 195 0.15 26.87 -31.87
N HIS A 196 0.07 25.99 -30.88
CA HIS A 196 0.60 26.23 -29.54
C HIS A 196 1.73 25.30 -29.18
N ALA A 197 2.67 25.79 -28.37
CA ALA A 197 3.59 24.95 -27.64
C ALA A 197 2.83 24.26 -26.49
N CYS A 198 2.89 22.95 -26.46
CA CYS A 198 2.22 22.15 -25.43
C CYS A 198 3.22 21.35 -24.61
N LEU A 199 3.02 21.26 -23.30
CA LEU A 199 3.83 20.45 -22.41
C LEU A 199 3.36 19.01 -22.49
N ARG A 200 4.26 18.10 -22.87
CA ARG A 200 3.92 16.73 -23.20
C ARG A 200 4.16 15.80 -22.02
N TRP A 201 3.20 14.95 -21.72
CA TRP A 201 3.31 13.98 -20.65
C TRP A 201 3.83 12.63 -21.13
N ARG A 202 4.90 12.11 -20.48
CA ARG A 202 5.42 10.77 -20.69
C ARG A 202 4.81 9.81 -19.69
N ARG A 203 4.08 8.81 -20.17
CA ARG A 203 3.52 7.73 -19.38
C ARG A 203 4.62 6.81 -18.83
N SER A 204 4.31 6.03 -17.79
CA SER A 204 5.22 5.05 -17.19
C SER A 204 5.72 3.97 -18.15
N ASN A 205 4.96 3.67 -19.20
CA ASN A 205 5.36 2.75 -20.28
C ASN A 205 6.31 3.38 -21.31
N GLY A 206 6.76 4.61 -21.09
CA GLY A 206 7.67 5.35 -21.97
C GLY A 206 7.02 6.10 -23.14
N THR A 207 5.74 5.89 -23.43
CA THR A 207 5.04 6.59 -24.52
C THR A 207 4.70 8.03 -24.14
N VAL A 208 4.70 8.95 -25.11
CA VAL A 208 4.18 10.31 -24.93
C VAL A 208 2.69 10.30 -25.20
N ALA A 209 1.91 10.75 -24.21
CA ALA A 209 0.46 10.74 -24.29
C ALA A 209 -0.06 11.79 -25.28
N ALA A 210 -1.04 11.43 -26.09
CA ALA A 210 -1.95 12.40 -26.68
C ALA A 210 -2.81 13.04 -25.58
N TRP A 211 -3.30 14.26 -25.82
CA TRP A 211 -4.24 14.91 -24.92
C TRP A 211 -5.67 14.47 -25.24
N SER A 212 -6.40 14.11 -24.20
CA SER A 212 -7.79 13.67 -24.32
C SER A 212 -8.76 14.84 -24.15
N PHE A 213 -9.82 14.86 -24.95
CA PHE A 213 -10.88 15.87 -24.92
C PHE A 213 -12.23 15.18 -25.11
N VAL A 214 -13.32 15.91 -24.78
CA VAL A 214 -14.70 15.49 -25.04
C VAL A 214 -15.39 16.62 -25.82
N ASP A 215 -16.07 16.31 -26.93
CA ASP A 215 -16.91 17.24 -27.67
C ASP A 215 -18.32 16.62 -27.78
N GLY A 216 -19.25 17.09 -26.96
CA GLY A 216 -20.53 16.40 -26.72
C GLY A 216 -20.28 14.99 -26.18
N ASN A 217 -20.68 13.98 -26.93
CA ASN A 217 -20.50 12.56 -26.56
C ASN A 217 -19.28 11.91 -27.25
N GLN A 218 -18.44 12.68 -27.95
CA GLN A 218 -17.27 12.14 -28.64
C GLN A 218 -16.01 12.39 -27.84
N GLU A 219 -15.28 11.30 -27.58
CA GLU A 219 -13.90 11.37 -27.08
C GLU A 219 -12.94 11.65 -28.24
N LEU A 220 -12.03 12.60 -28.03
CA LEU A 220 -11.03 13.00 -29.00
C LEU A 220 -9.64 12.89 -28.39
N GLU A 221 -8.69 12.40 -29.17
CA GLU A 221 -7.29 12.40 -28.79
C GLU A 221 -6.48 13.29 -29.76
N ILE A 222 -5.75 14.26 -29.23
CA ILE A 222 -4.94 15.19 -30.00
C ILE A 222 -3.46 15.00 -29.67
N ALA A 223 -2.68 14.61 -30.66
CA ALA A 223 -1.23 14.63 -30.56
C ALA A 223 -0.75 16.08 -30.55
N VAL A 224 -0.09 16.47 -29.48
CA VAL A 224 0.44 17.83 -29.28
C VAL A 224 1.95 17.87 -29.43
N SER A 225 2.48 19.08 -29.74
CA SER A 225 3.91 19.33 -29.91
C SER A 225 4.41 20.39 -28.93
N GLY A 226 5.70 20.34 -28.60
CA GLY A 226 6.31 21.31 -27.72
C GLY A 226 7.68 20.87 -27.23
N ARG A 227 8.37 21.76 -26.49
CA ARG A 227 9.79 21.59 -26.12
C ARG A 227 10.00 20.85 -24.80
N LEU A 228 8.96 20.69 -23.95
CA LEU A 228 9.04 19.96 -22.68
C LEU A 228 8.29 18.63 -22.77
N ILE A 229 8.96 17.57 -22.37
CA ILE A 229 8.36 16.28 -22.05
C ILE A 229 8.70 15.97 -20.60
N ALA A 230 7.69 15.83 -19.76
CA ALA A 230 7.86 15.45 -18.36
C ALA A 230 7.04 14.19 -18.04
N ASN A 231 7.43 13.47 -17.02
CA ASN A 231 6.71 12.29 -16.55
C ASN A 231 5.92 12.55 -15.25
N ASP A 232 5.89 13.80 -14.79
CA ASP A 232 5.13 14.22 -13.60
C ASP A 232 4.40 15.55 -13.86
N PHE A 233 3.24 15.70 -13.23
CA PHE A 233 2.41 16.89 -13.35
C PHE A 233 2.97 18.14 -12.65
N PRO A 234 3.67 18.04 -11.50
CA PRO A 234 4.32 19.22 -10.90
C PRO A 234 5.28 19.94 -11.83
N THR A 235 6.12 19.21 -12.57
CA THR A 235 7.01 19.79 -13.58
C THR A 235 6.24 20.47 -14.71
N MET A 236 5.13 19.86 -15.17
CA MET A 236 4.27 20.46 -16.21
C MET A 236 3.56 21.71 -15.71
N LEU A 237 3.08 21.71 -14.44
CA LEU A 237 2.48 22.87 -13.79
C LEU A 237 3.47 24.04 -13.73
N GLY A 238 4.70 23.79 -13.26
CA GLY A 238 5.77 24.78 -13.22
C GLY A 238 6.06 25.36 -14.59
N GLY A 239 6.24 24.49 -15.60
CA GLY A 239 6.48 24.93 -16.97
C GLY A 239 5.34 25.78 -17.56
N ALA A 240 4.09 25.46 -17.24
CA ALA A 240 2.95 26.27 -17.69
C ALA A 240 2.92 27.65 -17.01
N ILE A 241 3.19 27.73 -15.71
CA ILE A 241 3.29 28.99 -14.96
C ILE A 241 4.39 29.88 -15.52
N GLU A 242 5.55 29.31 -15.85
CA GLU A 242 6.69 30.03 -16.42
C GLU A 242 6.53 30.35 -17.93
N GLY A 243 5.36 30.08 -18.52
CA GLY A 243 5.05 30.47 -19.89
C GLY A 243 5.69 29.61 -20.98
N MET A 244 6.12 28.37 -20.66
CA MET A 244 6.69 27.47 -21.68
C MET A 244 5.65 26.98 -22.70
N GLY A 245 4.36 27.09 -22.39
CA GLY A 245 3.27 26.62 -23.23
C GLY A 245 2.01 26.25 -22.44
N LEU A 246 1.10 25.58 -23.12
CA LEU A 246 -0.11 25.03 -22.54
C LEU A 246 0.19 23.67 -21.89
N ALA A 247 -0.51 23.36 -20.79
CA ALA A 247 -0.45 22.06 -20.12
C ALA A 247 -1.85 21.51 -19.88
N GLN A 248 -2.05 20.20 -20.09
CA GLN A 248 -3.26 19.50 -19.64
C GLN A 248 -2.97 18.90 -18.26
N LEU A 249 -3.73 19.34 -17.23
CA LEU A 249 -3.48 19.04 -15.82
C LEU A 249 -4.77 18.68 -15.08
N PRO A 250 -4.67 17.89 -13.99
CA PRO A 250 -5.76 17.74 -13.03
C PRO A 250 -6.19 19.11 -12.48
N GLN A 251 -7.47 19.43 -12.55
CA GLN A 251 -8.00 20.69 -12.04
C GLN A 251 -7.62 20.99 -10.58
N PRO A 252 -7.68 20.02 -9.62
CA PRO A 252 -7.28 20.28 -8.24
C PRO A 252 -5.83 20.75 -8.10
N MET A 253 -4.94 20.30 -8.99
CA MET A 253 -3.53 20.72 -8.99
C MET A 253 -3.34 22.14 -9.52
N ALA A 254 -4.06 22.52 -10.56
CA ALA A 254 -3.99 23.85 -11.16
C ALA A 254 -4.76 24.91 -10.35
N ALA A 255 -5.70 24.50 -9.49
CA ALA A 255 -6.63 25.38 -8.79
C ALA A 255 -5.96 26.53 -7.99
N PRO A 256 -4.86 26.33 -7.25
CA PRO A 256 -4.17 27.46 -6.60
C PRO A 256 -3.65 28.50 -7.59
N ALA A 257 -2.98 28.05 -8.67
CA ALA A 257 -2.43 28.95 -9.67
C ALA A 257 -3.50 29.66 -10.51
N LEU A 258 -4.66 29.04 -10.70
CA LEU A 258 -5.85 29.67 -11.32
C LEU A 258 -6.41 30.77 -10.41
N ARG A 259 -6.59 30.51 -9.12
CA ARG A 259 -7.06 31.52 -8.14
C ARG A 259 -6.13 32.72 -8.01
N ASP A 260 -4.83 32.47 -8.07
CA ASP A 260 -3.80 33.50 -7.95
C ASP A 260 -3.59 34.27 -9.30
N GLY A 261 -4.29 33.89 -10.36
CA GLY A 261 -4.16 34.49 -11.69
C GLY A 261 -2.85 34.17 -12.40
N ARG A 262 -2.07 33.20 -11.90
CA ARG A 262 -0.82 32.74 -12.55
C ARG A 262 -1.09 31.83 -13.76
N LEU A 263 -2.26 31.22 -13.81
CA LEU A 263 -2.74 30.42 -14.94
C LEU A 263 -4.14 30.86 -15.33
N GLN A 264 -4.48 30.62 -16.60
CA GLN A 264 -5.81 30.76 -17.18
C GLN A 264 -6.20 29.44 -17.83
N GLU A 265 -7.47 29.03 -17.66
CA GLU A 265 -8.03 27.87 -18.32
C GLU A 265 -8.45 28.21 -19.75
N VAL A 266 -8.15 27.32 -20.69
CA VAL A 266 -8.60 27.37 -22.08
C VAL A 266 -9.25 26.06 -22.45
N LEU A 267 -10.11 26.04 -23.46
CA LEU A 267 -10.82 24.83 -23.93
C LEU A 267 -11.70 24.18 -22.83
N ASP A 268 -12.23 24.96 -21.92
CA ASP A 268 -12.98 24.52 -20.74
C ASP A 268 -14.13 23.55 -21.08
N ARG A 269 -14.91 23.82 -22.13
CA ARG A 269 -16.03 22.97 -22.58
C ARG A 269 -15.60 21.59 -23.11
N PHE A 270 -14.31 21.41 -23.41
CA PHE A 270 -13.77 20.15 -23.94
C PHE A 270 -13.04 19.32 -22.89
N ALA A 271 -12.99 19.78 -21.65
CA ALA A 271 -12.23 19.13 -20.59
C ALA A 271 -12.86 17.78 -20.19
N PRO A 272 -12.17 16.63 -20.34
CA PRO A 272 -12.69 15.34 -19.94
C PRO A 272 -12.67 15.20 -18.41
N THR A 273 -13.52 14.33 -17.90
CA THR A 273 -13.58 13.99 -16.46
C THR A 273 -12.75 12.74 -16.16
N ALA A 274 -11.77 12.86 -15.27
CA ALA A 274 -11.04 11.73 -14.72
C ALA A 274 -11.83 11.11 -13.55
N PRO A 275 -11.73 9.77 -13.35
CA PRO A 275 -12.52 9.06 -12.34
C PRO A 275 -12.15 9.39 -10.89
N GLY A 276 -11.10 10.19 -10.67
CA GLY A 276 -10.57 10.51 -9.35
C GLY A 276 -9.34 9.67 -8.99
N VAL A 277 -8.81 9.93 -7.80
CA VAL A 277 -7.66 9.22 -7.23
C VAL A 277 -8.16 8.13 -6.30
N PHE A 278 -7.52 6.98 -6.37
CA PHE A 278 -7.83 5.81 -5.54
C PHE A 278 -6.59 5.30 -4.86
N LEU A 279 -6.77 4.77 -3.65
CA LEU A 279 -5.83 3.85 -3.03
C LEU A 279 -6.19 2.44 -3.49
N TYR A 280 -5.19 1.64 -3.85
CA TYR A 280 -5.40 0.26 -4.28
C TYR A 280 -4.40 -0.69 -3.62
N TYR A 281 -4.85 -1.93 -3.40
CA TYR A 281 -4.05 -3.00 -2.79
C TYR A 281 -4.53 -4.38 -3.28
N PRO A 282 -3.71 -5.44 -3.19
CA PRO A 282 -4.11 -6.78 -3.61
C PRO A 282 -5.25 -7.35 -2.75
N ASP A 283 -6.29 -7.90 -3.39
CA ASP A 283 -7.50 -8.46 -2.74
C ASP A 283 -7.18 -9.62 -1.79
N ARG A 284 -6.13 -10.37 -2.03
CA ARG A 284 -5.75 -11.57 -1.26
C ARG A 284 -5.20 -11.31 0.14
N ARG A 285 -4.98 -10.07 0.53
CA ARG A 285 -4.55 -9.68 1.87
C ARG A 285 -5.73 -9.07 2.60
N GLN A 286 -6.08 -9.64 3.77
CA GLN A 286 -6.92 -8.91 4.71
C GLN A 286 -6.29 -7.52 4.89
N MET A 287 -7.10 -6.47 4.76
CA MET A 287 -6.63 -5.10 4.99
C MET A 287 -6.04 -5.00 6.39
N LEU A 288 -4.71 -4.90 6.47
CA LEU A 288 -4.00 -4.79 7.74
C LEU A 288 -4.48 -3.56 8.52
N PRO A 289 -4.52 -3.61 9.86
CA PRO A 289 -4.99 -2.50 10.71
C PRO A 289 -4.32 -1.16 10.38
N LYS A 290 -3.02 -1.13 10.11
CA LYS A 290 -2.27 0.07 9.71
C LYS A 290 -2.80 0.69 8.40
N LEU A 291 -3.13 -0.14 7.40
CA LEU A 291 -3.69 0.32 6.12
C LEU A 291 -5.13 0.81 6.30
N ARG A 292 -5.93 0.10 7.10
CA ARG A 292 -7.30 0.53 7.45
C ARG A 292 -7.29 1.88 8.16
N ALA A 293 -6.44 2.05 9.17
CA ALA A 293 -6.27 3.30 9.90
C ALA A 293 -5.94 4.46 8.96
N PHE A 294 -5.06 4.24 7.97
CA PHE A 294 -4.72 5.24 6.97
C PHE A 294 -5.90 5.60 6.07
N VAL A 295 -6.60 4.60 5.53
CA VAL A 295 -7.78 4.80 4.67
C VAL A 295 -8.89 5.56 5.41
N ASP A 296 -9.18 5.16 6.65
CA ASP A 296 -10.22 5.80 7.47
C ASP A 296 -9.84 7.25 7.82
N HIS A 297 -8.57 7.50 8.15
CA HIS A 297 -8.07 8.85 8.40
C HIS A 297 -8.20 9.76 7.17
N MET A 298 -7.83 9.24 5.98
CA MET A 298 -7.97 9.95 4.72
C MET A 298 -9.43 10.30 4.42
N LYS A 299 -10.36 9.36 4.60
CA LYS A 299 -11.80 9.57 4.36
C LYS A 299 -12.42 10.59 5.32
N ASN A 300 -12.09 10.50 6.60
CA ASN A 300 -12.60 11.42 7.62
C ASN A 300 -12.17 12.88 7.35
N ARG A 301 -10.95 13.06 6.88
CA ARG A 301 -10.45 14.40 6.52
C ARG A 301 -11.08 14.94 5.24
N GLN A 302 -11.42 14.09 4.28
CA GLN A 302 -12.12 14.53 3.07
C GLN A 302 -13.53 15.02 3.37
N ALA A 303 -14.24 14.36 4.28
CA ALA A 303 -15.55 14.82 4.74
C ALA A 303 -15.50 16.23 5.39
N SER A 304 -14.33 16.63 5.90
CA SER A 304 -14.07 17.91 6.53
C SER A 304 -13.42 18.96 5.61
N ASN A 305 -13.11 18.62 4.35
CA ASN A 305 -12.40 19.51 3.42
C ASN A 305 -13.35 20.20 2.45
N PRO A 306 -13.33 21.55 2.30
CA PRO A 306 -14.20 22.27 1.38
C PRO A 306 -14.05 21.90 -0.11
N LEU A 307 -12.96 21.20 -0.50
CA LEU A 307 -12.81 20.65 -1.85
C LEU A 307 -13.80 19.51 -2.18
N ALA A 308 -14.41 18.91 -1.14
CA ALA A 308 -15.48 17.90 -1.33
C ALA A 308 -16.84 18.53 -1.71
N SER A 309 -16.97 19.84 -1.62
CA SER A 309 -18.24 20.58 -1.87
C SER A 309 -18.29 21.28 -3.24
N MET A 310 -17.36 21.00 -4.15
CA MET A 310 -17.55 21.44 -5.54
C MET A 310 -18.72 20.66 -6.15
N PRO A 311 -19.76 21.36 -6.68
CA PRO A 311 -20.88 20.68 -7.31
C PRO A 311 -20.36 19.85 -8.49
N PRO A 312 -21.00 18.69 -8.77
CA PRO A 312 -20.72 17.95 -9.99
C PRO A 312 -20.93 18.88 -11.21
N PRO A 313 -20.19 18.66 -12.29
CA PRO A 313 -20.42 19.42 -13.51
C PRO A 313 -21.91 19.32 -13.87
N VAL A 314 -22.52 20.46 -14.14
CA VAL A 314 -23.92 20.54 -14.61
C VAL A 314 -23.98 19.74 -15.92
N GLU A 315 -24.92 18.75 -15.97
CA GLU A 315 -25.19 17.95 -17.16
C GLU A 315 -25.56 18.82 -18.38
#